data_556fa9275dd2d5afccd331af8bfc0cb4
#
_entry.id   556fa9275dd2d5afccd331af8bfc0cb4
#
_cell.length_a   1.000
_cell.length_b   1.000
_cell.length_c   1.000
_cell.angle_alpha   90.00
_cell.angle_beta   90.00
_cell.angle_gamma   90.00
#
_symmetry.space_group_name_H-M   'P 1'
#
loop_
_entity.id
_entity.type
_entity.pdbx_description
1 polymer ?
#
loop_
_entity_poly.entity_id
_entity_poly.type
_entity_poly.pdbx_seq_one_letter_code
_entity_poly.pdbx_strand_id
1 'polypeptide(L)'
;MFVDSADTIELPKRKRNADDGELDVTPMIDVTFLLLAFFVVVSKMDPQASVPLPTASYGVSISDKECVTIIVTVDDSGKESNIFLGTGMKKEELVPPGEEDDRKQFITDYVERELTDNPSKNAVLIKAAGDCKTGMVEMVKQGVANSTLATAEGRKVYVGIEEEQ
;
A
#
# COMPACT_ATOMS: atom_id res chain seq x y z
N MET A 1 -12.06 9.79 99.97
CA MET A 1 -11.55 10.95 99.21
C MET A 1 -10.95 10.41 97.91
N PHE A 2 -11.78 10.25 96.91
CA PHE A 2 -11.44 9.67 95.62
C PHE A 2 -11.40 10.84 94.64
N VAL A 3 -10.24 11.06 94.04
CA VAL A 3 -10.05 12.00 92.98
C VAL A 3 -10.05 11.19 91.68
N ASP A 4 -11.14 11.36 90.97
CA ASP A 4 -11.32 10.78 89.65
C ASP A 4 -10.90 11.83 88.59
N SER A 5 -9.74 11.60 88.04
CA SER A 5 -9.27 12.45 86.92
C SER A 5 -9.27 11.57 85.68
N ALA A 6 -10.37 11.48 85.04
CA ALA A 6 -10.44 10.94 83.73
C ALA A 6 -9.84 11.93 82.70
N ASP A 7 -8.60 11.69 82.38
CA ASP A 7 -7.84 12.40 81.33
C ASP A 7 -8.36 11.91 79.95
N THR A 8 -9.27 12.69 79.39
CA THR A 8 -9.81 12.35 78.05
C THR A 8 -8.80 12.78 77.01
N ILE A 9 -8.05 11.82 76.47
CA ILE A 9 -7.14 12.01 75.38
C ILE A 9 -7.99 12.27 74.11
N GLU A 10 -8.14 13.54 73.73
CA GLU A 10 -8.71 13.91 72.43
C GLU A 10 -7.71 13.56 71.31
N LEU A 11 -8.01 12.52 70.58
CA LEU A 11 -7.30 12.15 69.35
C LEU A 11 -7.54 13.23 68.29
N PRO A 12 -6.49 13.72 67.61
CA PRO A 12 -6.66 14.72 66.57
C PRO A 12 -7.49 14.13 65.43
N LYS A 13 -8.65 14.76 65.15
CA LYS A 13 -9.48 14.45 63.98
C LYS A 13 -8.67 14.73 62.73
N ARG A 14 -8.23 13.63 62.10
CA ARG A 14 -7.60 13.66 60.78
C ARG A 14 -8.64 14.27 59.82
N LYS A 15 -8.44 15.51 59.38
CA LYS A 15 -9.20 16.09 58.26
C LYS A 15 -8.96 15.17 57.07
N ARG A 16 -9.99 14.42 56.71
CA ARG A 16 -10.05 13.83 55.36
C ARG A 16 -10.24 15.03 54.43
N ASN A 17 -9.18 15.45 53.78
CA ASN A 17 -9.34 16.21 52.57
C ASN A 17 -10.11 15.27 51.65
N ALA A 18 -11.38 15.55 51.42
CA ALA A 18 -12.11 15.09 50.30
C ALA A 18 -11.48 15.82 49.09
N ASP A 19 -10.27 15.37 48.75
CA ASP A 19 -9.75 15.52 47.41
C ASP A 19 -10.62 14.56 46.60
N ASP A 20 -11.76 15.08 46.14
CA ASP A 20 -12.52 14.43 45.08
C ASP A 20 -11.52 14.30 43.95
N GLY A 21 -10.88 13.13 43.89
CA GLY A 21 -9.97 12.76 42.83
C GLY A 21 -10.76 12.74 41.55
N GLU A 22 -11.05 13.92 40.99
CA GLU A 22 -11.37 14.03 39.59
C GLU A 22 -10.22 13.39 38.85
N LEU A 23 -10.47 12.17 38.40
CA LEU A 23 -9.52 11.45 37.56
C LEU A 23 -9.35 12.30 36.30
N ASP A 24 -8.24 13.02 36.23
CA ASP A 24 -7.91 13.76 35.02
C ASP A 24 -7.72 12.79 33.91
N VAL A 25 -8.75 12.66 33.05
CA VAL A 25 -8.75 11.74 31.90
C VAL A 25 -8.02 12.32 30.69
N THR A 26 -7.58 13.59 30.78
CA THR A 26 -6.91 14.29 29.69
C THR A 26 -5.67 13.54 29.17
N PRO A 27 -4.77 13.02 30.03
CA PRO A 27 -3.61 12.26 29.56
C PRO A 27 -4.01 10.93 28.85
N MET A 28 -5.12 10.33 29.28
CA MET A 28 -5.59 9.08 28.65
C MET A 28 -6.16 9.35 27.25
N ILE A 29 -6.89 10.46 27.09
CA ILE A 29 -7.45 10.84 25.78
C ILE A 29 -6.32 11.20 24.82
N ASP A 30 -5.28 11.89 25.27
CA ASP A 30 -4.13 12.26 24.44
C ASP A 30 -3.42 11.02 23.91
N VAL A 31 -3.10 10.06 24.77
CA VAL A 31 -2.45 8.81 24.34
C VAL A 31 -3.32 8.03 23.37
N THR A 32 -4.63 7.92 23.60
CA THR A 32 -5.53 7.21 22.69
C THR A 32 -5.67 7.92 21.35
N PHE A 33 -5.69 9.26 21.35
CA PHE A 33 -5.74 10.06 20.13
C PHE A 33 -4.44 9.91 19.32
N LEU A 34 -3.27 9.97 19.98
CA LEU A 34 -1.98 9.76 19.32
C LEU A 34 -1.87 8.34 18.71
N LEU A 35 -2.34 7.32 19.44
CA LEU A 35 -2.39 5.94 18.90
C LEU A 35 -3.30 5.85 17.69
N LEU A 36 -4.50 6.46 17.75
CA LEU A 36 -5.44 6.46 16.64
C LEU A 36 -4.85 7.19 15.42
N ALA A 37 -4.26 8.36 15.63
CA ALA A 37 -3.58 9.12 14.58
C ALA A 37 -2.43 8.32 13.96
N PHE A 38 -1.63 7.64 14.80
CA PHE A 38 -0.56 6.75 14.34
C PHE A 38 -1.11 5.62 13.48
N PHE A 39 -2.15 4.91 13.92
CA PHE A 39 -2.76 3.83 13.14
C PHE A 39 -3.34 4.33 11.82
N VAL A 40 -3.97 5.51 11.80
CA VAL A 40 -4.49 6.11 10.56
C VAL A 40 -3.36 6.41 9.57
N VAL A 41 -2.23 6.93 10.05
CA VAL A 41 -1.06 7.20 9.19
C VAL A 41 -0.44 5.91 8.68
N VAL A 42 -0.23 4.92 9.57
CA VAL A 42 0.40 3.64 9.21
C VAL A 42 -0.52 2.81 8.30
N SER A 43 -1.83 2.86 8.50
CA SER A 43 -2.78 2.10 7.64
C SER A 43 -2.85 2.63 6.20
N LYS A 44 -2.37 3.84 5.96
CA LYS A 44 -2.26 4.40 4.60
C LYS A 44 -0.93 4.06 3.91
N MET A 45 -0.01 3.41 4.62
CA MET A 45 1.16 2.82 3.98
C MET A 45 0.70 1.55 3.26
N ASP A 46 0.26 1.69 2.02
CA ASP A 46 0.09 0.55 1.13
C ASP A 46 1.43 -0.20 1.07
N PRO A 47 1.47 -1.48 1.44
CA PRO A 47 2.63 -2.28 1.13
C PRO A 47 2.74 -2.28 -0.40
N GLN A 48 3.64 -1.47 -0.94
CA GLN A 48 4.04 -1.65 -2.33
C GLN A 48 4.55 -3.08 -2.40
N ALA A 49 3.81 -3.94 -3.10
CA ALA A 49 4.29 -5.27 -3.39
C ALA A 49 5.60 -5.07 -4.16
N SER A 50 6.70 -5.14 -3.44
CA SER A 50 8.01 -5.16 -4.05
C SER A 50 8.17 -6.53 -4.67
N VAL A 51 7.75 -6.67 -5.94
CA VAL A 51 8.31 -7.73 -6.77
C VAL A 51 9.80 -7.44 -6.81
N PRO A 52 10.67 -8.29 -6.23
CA PRO A 52 12.10 -8.10 -6.32
C PRO A 52 12.45 -8.04 -7.80
N LEU A 53 12.87 -6.88 -8.27
CA LEU A 53 13.35 -6.74 -9.63
C LEU A 53 14.76 -7.32 -9.68
N PRO A 54 15.10 -8.12 -10.69
CA PRO A 54 16.45 -8.60 -10.86
C PRO A 54 17.41 -7.42 -10.92
N THR A 55 18.56 -7.57 -10.30
CA THR A 55 19.67 -6.64 -10.45
C THR A 55 20.11 -6.66 -11.91
N ALA A 56 19.53 -5.80 -12.72
CA ALA A 56 19.90 -5.69 -14.12
C ALA A 56 21.31 -5.13 -14.19
N SER A 57 22.23 -5.90 -14.73
CA SER A 57 23.63 -5.47 -14.96
C SER A 57 23.71 -4.27 -15.91
N TYR A 58 22.64 -3.96 -16.63
CA TYR A 58 22.50 -2.88 -17.60
C TYR A 58 21.10 -2.24 -17.55
N GLY A 59 20.56 -1.96 -16.34
CA GLY A 59 19.23 -1.39 -16.18
C GLY A 59 19.27 0.11 -15.98
N VAL A 60 18.30 0.82 -16.54
CA VAL A 60 17.98 2.20 -16.16
C VAL A 60 17.10 2.16 -14.91
N SER A 61 17.54 2.80 -13.84
CA SER A 61 16.68 2.93 -12.65
C SER A 61 15.52 3.87 -12.97
N ILE A 62 14.31 3.34 -12.92
CA ILE A 62 13.08 4.10 -13.16
C ILE A 62 12.31 4.15 -11.84
N SER A 63 11.87 5.35 -11.47
CA SER A 63 11.03 5.52 -10.30
C SER A 63 9.60 5.04 -10.60
N ASP A 64 9.03 4.20 -9.75
CA ASP A 64 7.62 3.77 -9.85
C ASP A 64 6.63 4.94 -9.86
N LYS A 65 7.06 6.12 -9.36
CA LYS A 65 6.24 7.34 -9.36
C LYS A 65 6.14 8.00 -10.74
N GLU A 66 7.08 7.74 -11.62
CA GLU A 66 7.19 8.35 -12.95
C GLU A 66 6.67 7.42 -14.05
N CYS A 67 6.19 6.23 -13.71
CA CYS A 67 5.69 5.29 -14.69
C CYS A 67 4.32 4.73 -14.29
N VAL A 68 3.61 4.24 -15.29
CA VAL A 68 2.43 3.37 -15.13
C VAL A 68 2.95 1.95 -14.99
N THR A 69 2.63 1.28 -13.89
CA THR A 69 3.12 -0.07 -13.63
C THR A 69 2.04 -1.10 -13.93
N ILE A 70 2.42 -2.17 -14.61
CA ILE A 70 1.60 -3.36 -14.85
C ILE A 70 2.40 -4.56 -14.39
N ILE A 71 1.82 -5.42 -13.56
CA ILE A 71 2.49 -6.58 -12.99
C ILE A 71 1.85 -7.83 -13.57
N VAL A 72 2.68 -8.75 -14.07
CA VAL A 72 2.28 -10.05 -14.59
C VAL A 72 2.91 -11.13 -13.70
N THR A 73 2.07 -11.88 -13.01
CA THR A 73 2.50 -12.97 -12.14
C THR A 73 1.86 -14.27 -12.56
N VAL A 74 2.38 -15.35 -12.05
CA VAL A 74 1.76 -16.67 -12.19
C VAL A 74 1.04 -16.99 -10.89
N ASP A 75 -0.10 -17.65 -10.98
CA ASP A 75 -0.86 -18.15 -9.85
C ASP A 75 -0.05 -19.24 -9.11
N ASP A 76 -0.33 -19.45 -7.81
CA ASP A 76 0.28 -20.50 -6.98
C ASP A 76 0.23 -21.90 -7.60
N SER A 77 -0.67 -22.14 -8.52
CA SER A 77 -0.76 -23.41 -9.28
C SER A 77 0.19 -23.48 -10.49
N GLY A 78 0.83 -22.39 -10.87
CA GLY A 78 1.72 -22.31 -12.04
C GLY A 78 1.02 -22.42 -13.40
N LYS A 79 -0.33 -22.38 -13.42
CA LYS A 79 -1.13 -22.63 -14.62
C LYS A 79 -1.68 -21.38 -15.28
N GLU A 80 -2.11 -20.42 -14.45
CA GLU A 80 -2.74 -19.20 -14.92
C GLU A 80 -1.87 -18.00 -14.59
N SER A 81 -1.81 -17.05 -15.50
CA SER A 81 -1.10 -15.78 -15.29
C SER A 81 -2.10 -14.71 -14.94
N ASN A 82 -1.84 -14.03 -13.83
CA ASN A 82 -2.59 -12.91 -13.34
C ASN A 82 -1.95 -11.59 -13.79
N ILE A 83 -2.76 -10.62 -14.16
CA ILE A 83 -2.32 -9.28 -14.55
C ILE A 83 -2.90 -8.30 -13.56
N PHE A 84 -2.05 -7.53 -12.90
CA PHE A 84 -2.43 -6.48 -12.00
C PHE A 84 -2.11 -5.11 -12.59
N LEU A 85 -3.07 -4.21 -12.53
CA LEU A 85 -2.97 -2.84 -13.03
C LEU A 85 -2.61 -1.92 -11.86
N GLY A 86 -1.33 -1.67 -11.65
CA GLY A 86 -0.82 -0.88 -10.54
C GLY A 86 0.37 -1.54 -9.84
N THR A 87 0.75 -1.01 -8.68
CA THR A 87 1.91 -1.47 -7.91
C THR A 87 1.53 -2.35 -6.71
N GLY A 88 0.24 -2.46 -6.38
CA GLY A 88 -0.24 -3.04 -5.12
C GLY A 88 -0.58 -4.52 -5.16
N MET A 89 -0.67 -5.16 -6.31
CA MET A 89 -1.21 -6.53 -6.48
C MET A 89 -2.54 -6.75 -5.72
N LYS A 90 -3.37 -5.71 -5.66
CA LYS A 90 -4.67 -5.80 -4.99
C LYS A 90 -5.66 -6.55 -5.86
N LYS A 91 -6.60 -7.24 -5.22
CA LYS A 91 -7.64 -7.97 -5.94
C LYS A 91 -8.51 -7.07 -6.84
N GLU A 92 -8.61 -5.80 -6.49
CA GLU A 92 -9.33 -4.76 -7.25
C GLU A 92 -8.56 -4.31 -8.50
N GLU A 93 -7.23 -4.51 -8.52
CA GLU A 93 -6.34 -4.19 -9.63
C GLU A 93 -6.18 -5.37 -10.61
N LEU A 94 -6.77 -6.52 -10.27
CA LEU A 94 -6.70 -7.73 -11.11
C LEU A 94 -7.54 -7.57 -12.37
N VAL A 95 -6.92 -7.78 -13.53
CA VAL A 95 -7.63 -7.85 -14.80
C VAL A 95 -8.53 -9.09 -14.80
N PRO A 96 -9.85 -8.95 -15.05
CA PRO A 96 -10.75 -10.09 -15.06
C PRO A 96 -10.31 -11.18 -16.06
N PRO A 97 -10.51 -12.45 -15.74
CA PRO A 97 -10.36 -13.50 -16.72
C PRO A 97 -11.39 -13.32 -17.84
N GLY A 98 -10.98 -13.44 -19.09
CA GLY A 98 -11.83 -13.23 -20.25
C GLY A 98 -11.08 -13.48 -21.55
N GLU A 99 -11.70 -13.08 -22.66
CA GLU A 99 -11.06 -13.14 -23.96
C GLU A 99 -9.85 -12.22 -24.03
N GLU A 100 -8.90 -12.57 -24.89
CA GLU A 100 -7.64 -11.85 -25.01
C GLU A 100 -7.85 -10.38 -25.40
N ASP A 101 -8.81 -10.12 -26.27
CA ASP A 101 -9.10 -8.77 -26.75
C ASP A 101 -9.75 -7.91 -25.67
N ASP A 102 -10.64 -8.47 -24.85
CA ASP A 102 -11.21 -7.76 -23.69
C ASP A 102 -10.14 -7.37 -22.69
N ARG A 103 -9.20 -8.29 -22.40
CA ARG A 103 -8.08 -8.03 -21.49
C ARG A 103 -7.13 -6.96 -22.03
N LYS A 104 -6.87 -6.97 -23.34
CA LYS A 104 -6.07 -5.90 -23.99
C LYS A 104 -6.76 -4.55 -23.86
N GLN A 105 -8.10 -4.50 -24.06
CA GLN A 105 -8.86 -3.28 -23.92
C GLN A 105 -8.81 -2.73 -22.48
N PHE A 106 -8.96 -3.59 -21.46
CA PHE A 106 -8.81 -3.19 -20.06
C PHE A 106 -7.44 -2.56 -19.77
N ILE A 107 -6.38 -3.13 -20.32
CA ILE A 107 -5.02 -2.62 -20.18
C ILE A 107 -4.90 -1.25 -20.88
N THR A 108 -5.41 -1.13 -22.09
CA THR A 108 -5.41 0.13 -22.85
C THR A 108 -6.11 1.24 -22.09
N ASP A 109 -7.33 0.99 -21.63
CA ASP A 109 -8.15 1.97 -20.90
C ASP A 109 -7.50 2.39 -19.58
N TYR A 110 -6.88 1.44 -18.86
CA TYR A 110 -6.14 1.74 -17.65
C TYR A 110 -4.94 2.66 -17.90
N VAL A 111 -4.12 2.32 -18.91
CA VAL A 111 -2.93 3.10 -19.27
C VAL A 111 -3.32 4.51 -19.71
N GLU A 112 -4.36 4.67 -20.53
CA GLU A 112 -4.82 5.97 -20.98
C GLU A 112 -5.36 6.82 -19.83
N ARG A 113 -6.13 6.23 -18.93
CA ARG A 113 -6.62 6.91 -17.73
C ARG A 113 -5.46 7.38 -16.84
N GLU A 114 -4.53 6.48 -16.52
CA GLU A 114 -3.38 6.79 -15.67
C GLU A 114 -2.47 7.89 -16.25
N LEU A 115 -2.26 7.87 -17.56
CA LEU A 115 -1.46 8.88 -18.24
C LEU A 115 -2.19 10.23 -18.40
N THR A 116 -3.52 10.21 -18.40
CA THR A 116 -4.35 11.41 -18.42
C THR A 116 -4.41 12.06 -17.05
N ASP A 117 -4.65 11.26 -16.01
CA ASP A 117 -4.78 11.73 -14.63
C ASP A 117 -3.43 12.19 -14.05
N ASN A 118 -2.34 11.60 -14.53
CA ASN A 118 -0.98 11.86 -14.07
C ASN A 118 -0.02 12.22 -15.22
N PRO A 119 -0.06 13.47 -15.73
CA PRO A 119 0.80 13.90 -16.85
C PRO A 119 2.31 13.83 -16.57
N SER A 120 2.70 13.72 -15.30
CA SER A 120 4.10 13.54 -14.89
C SER A 120 4.65 12.14 -15.20
N LYS A 121 3.77 11.16 -15.39
CA LYS A 121 4.17 9.81 -15.80
C LYS A 121 4.53 9.82 -17.29
N ASN A 122 5.77 9.45 -17.59
CA ASN A 122 6.33 9.50 -18.95
C ASN A 122 6.72 8.12 -19.49
N ALA A 123 6.46 7.06 -18.73
CA ALA A 123 6.81 5.70 -19.09
C ALA A 123 5.76 4.70 -18.63
N VAL A 124 5.76 3.52 -19.27
CA VAL A 124 5.02 2.33 -18.82
C VAL A 124 6.02 1.26 -18.46
N LEU A 125 5.89 0.67 -17.27
CA LEU A 125 6.74 -0.40 -16.76
C LEU A 125 5.92 -1.68 -16.63
N ILE A 126 6.28 -2.71 -17.36
CA ILE A 126 5.72 -4.05 -17.27
C ILE A 126 6.68 -4.89 -16.43
N LYS A 127 6.26 -5.33 -15.25
CA LYS A 127 7.00 -6.25 -14.37
C LYS A 127 6.44 -7.65 -14.58
N ALA A 128 7.23 -8.59 -15.04
CA ALA A 128 6.80 -9.98 -15.26
C ALA A 128 7.63 -10.91 -14.39
N ALA A 129 6.98 -11.88 -13.73
CA ALA A 129 7.67 -12.96 -13.06
C ALA A 129 8.34 -13.89 -14.11
N GLY A 130 9.50 -14.46 -13.76
CA GLY A 130 10.33 -15.23 -14.71
C GLY A 130 9.65 -16.48 -15.26
N ASP A 131 8.71 -17.05 -14.53
CA ASP A 131 7.90 -18.21 -14.88
C ASP A 131 6.65 -17.88 -15.72
N CYS A 132 6.41 -16.58 -16.00
CA CYS A 132 5.29 -16.14 -16.83
C CYS A 132 5.40 -16.64 -18.26
N LYS A 133 4.26 -17.05 -18.83
CA LYS A 133 4.17 -17.41 -20.25
C LYS A 133 4.49 -16.19 -21.11
N THR A 134 5.42 -16.32 -22.03
CA THR A 134 5.83 -15.25 -22.96
C THR A 134 4.64 -14.64 -23.71
N GLY A 135 3.64 -15.45 -24.10
CA GLY A 135 2.42 -14.97 -24.74
C GLY A 135 1.62 -13.99 -23.89
N MET A 136 1.65 -14.14 -22.55
CA MET A 136 0.96 -13.23 -21.66
C MET A 136 1.64 -11.85 -21.61
N VAL A 137 2.96 -11.85 -21.52
CA VAL A 137 3.74 -10.60 -21.58
C VAL A 137 3.55 -9.90 -22.92
N GLU A 138 3.52 -10.66 -24.01
CA GLU A 138 3.27 -10.11 -25.33
C GLU A 138 1.87 -9.53 -25.49
N MET A 139 0.85 -10.19 -24.92
CA MET A 139 -0.51 -9.66 -24.90
C MET A 139 -0.60 -8.33 -24.11
N VAL A 140 0.09 -8.24 -22.96
CA VAL A 140 0.16 -6.98 -22.19
C VAL A 140 0.86 -5.89 -22.99
N LYS A 141 1.98 -6.20 -23.65
CA LYS A 141 2.67 -5.24 -24.54
C LYS A 141 1.76 -4.74 -25.66
N GLN A 142 0.98 -5.63 -26.28
CA GLN A 142 0.01 -5.23 -27.30
C GLN A 142 -1.07 -4.34 -26.74
N GLY A 143 -1.62 -4.64 -25.55
CA GLY A 143 -2.59 -3.77 -24.87
C GLY A 143 -2.04 -2.38 -24.60
N VAL A 144 -0.77 -2.29 -24.16
CA VAL A 144 -0.09 -0.98 -23.97
C VAL A 144 0.15 -0.29 -25.31
N ALA A 145 0.55 -1.01 -26.34
CA ALA A 145 0.82 -0.46 -27.68
C ALA A 145 -0.46 0.06 -28.38
N ASN A 146 -1.63 -0.44 -28.02
CA ASN A 146 -2.92 0.06 -28.51
C ASN A 146 -3.27 1.44 -27.93
N SER A 147 -2.66 1.82 -26.81
CA SER A 147 -2.86 3.14 -26.22
C SER A 147 -2.14 4.23 -27.03
N THR A 148 -2.89 5.20 -27.50
CA THR A 148 -2.35 6.34 -28.25
C THR A 148 -1.44 7.21 -27.37
N LEU A 149 -1.73 7.30 -26.08
CA LEU A 149 -0.97 8.08 -25.13
C LEU A 149 0.34 7.38 -24.74
N ALA A 150 0.36 6.06 -24.64
CA ALA A 150 1.57 5.30 -24.32
C ALA A 150 2.57 5.28 -25.48
N THR A 151 2.08 5.37 -26.72
CA THR A 151 2.90 5.39 -27.94
C THR A 151 3.27 6.80 -28.42
N ALA A 152 2.79 7.86 -27.73
CA ALA A 152 3.14 9.23 -28.06
C ALA A 152 4.65 9.49 -27.97
N GLU A 153 5.13 10.46 -28.73
CA GLU A 153 6.56 10.80 -28.78
C GLU A 153 7.14 11.11 -27.39
N GLY A 154 8.26 10.50 -27.07
CA GLY A 154 9.00 10.68 -25.82
C GLY A 154 8.62 9.74 -24.69
N ARG A 155 7.54 8.96 -24.81
CA ARG A 155 7.20 7.93 -23.82
C ARG A 155 7.91 6.61 -24.15
N LYS A 156 8.25 5.88 -23.09
CA LYS A 156 8.99 4.63 -23.21
C LYS A 156 8.24 3.50 -22.51
N VAL A 157 8.25 2.33 -23.13
CA VAL A 157 7.74 1.11 -22.53
C VAL A 157 8.93 0.24 -22.13
N TYR A 158 8.99 -0.10 -20.85
CA TYR A 158 10.03 -0.94 -20.27
C TYR A 158 9.44 -2.28 -19.85
N VAL A 159 10.18 -3.33 -20.04
CA VAL A 159 9.82 -4.69 -19.57
C VAL A 159 10.92 -5.16 -18.64
N GLY A 160 10.58 -5.41 -17.38
CA GLY A 160 11.44 -6.05 -16.40
C GLY A 160 10.99 -7.49 -16.20
N ILE A 161 11.89 -8.43 -16.32
CA ILE A 161 11.63 -9.86 -16.08
C ILE A 161 12.40 -10.26 -14.83
N GLU A 162 11.72 -10.88 -13.86
CA GLU A 162 12.35 -11.48 -12.70
C GLU A 162 12.86 -12.87 -13.06
N GLU A 163 14.17 -13.09 -12.94
CA GLU A 163 14.75 -14.42 -13.04
C GLU A 163 14.82 -15.03 -11.62
N GLU A 164 14.17 -16.17 -11.43
CA GLU A 164 14.37 -17.01 -10.24
C GLU A 164 15.85 -17.46 -10.16
N GLN A 165 16.47 -17.18 -9.00
CA GLN A 165 17.79 -17.73 -8.66
C GLN A 165 17.66 -19.07 -7.97
#